data_a689349988438967a3313072834b4340
#
_entry.id   a689349988438967a3313072834b4340
#
_cell.length_a   1.000
_cell.length_b   1.000
_cell.length_c   1.000
_cell.angle_alpha   90.00
_cell.angle_beta   90.00
_cell.angle_gamma   90.00
#
_symmetry.space_group_name_H-M   'P 1'
#
loop_
_entity.id
_entity.type
_entity.pdbx_description
1 polymer ?
#
loop_
_entity_poly.entity_id
_entity_poly.type
_entity_poly.pdbx_seq_one_letter_code
_entity_poly.pdbx_strand_id
1 'polypeptide(L)'
;MKIIKRNGAEEVFDIKKIVIAVTKADSSSEGRSLTDSQIEDIAEFVEFKCNKLNRAVSVEEIQDLVEDQIMATGAFELAKRYVRYRYKRSLVRKANTTDNRILSLIECNNEDVKQENSNKNPAVNSVQRDYMAGEVSRDLTQRMLLPEDIVEADKEGIIHFHDSDYYAQHMHNCDLVNLEDMLQNGTVISGTMIEKPHSFSTACNIATQIIAQVASNQYGGQSISLAHLAPFVQVSRDKIRAEVLQEMEMVGIDYPKQVLNDIVEGRLKKEIIKGVQTIEYQVITLMTTNGQAPFLTVFMYLNEAKDEREKKDLAMIIEETLKQRYKGVKNEAGVWVTPAFPKLIYVLEEDNIDEGSPYFYLTELAAKCTSKRLVPDYISEKKMKELKEGNCFPVMGCRSALSPWKDENGNYKFYGRFNQGVVTINLVDVALSSGGDEDKFWKVFDERLDLCYRALMCRHNRLKGTLSDAAPILWQFGALARLKKGEKIDNLLYGGYSTISLGYAGLYECVKYMTGKSHTDPSATQFALDVMKYMNKACDRWKEETNIGFSIYGSPIESTTYKFAKCLQKRFGIIPGVTDKSYITNSYHVNVCEPIDAFDKLKF
;
A
#
# COMPACT_ATOMS: atom_id res chain seq x y z
N MET A 1 -14.68 -13.17 -42.35
CA MET A 1 -13.63 -12.64 -41.44
C MET A 1 -14.19 -12.48 -40.03
N LYS A 2 -13.40 -12.70 -39.00
CA LYS A 2 -13.75 -12.44 -37.59
C LYS A 2 -13.18 -11.13 -37.12
N ILE A 3 -13.89 -10.45 -36.25
CA ILE A 3 -13.44 -9.23 -35.56
C ILE A 3 -13.37 -9.47 -34.07
N ILE A 4 -12.47 -8.76 -33.42
CA ILE A 4 -12.33 -8.76 -31.97
C ILE A 4 -13.06 -7.53 -31.41
N LYS A 5 -14.13 -7.76 -30.67
CA LYS A 5 -14.82 -6.70 -29.94
C LYS A 5 -13.96 -6.15 -28.80
N ARG A 6 -14.29 -4.95 -28.30
CA ARG A 6 -13.60 -4.31 -27.17
C ARG A 6 -13.62 -5.13 -25.88
N ASN A 7 -14.59 -6.02 -25.71
CA ASN A 7 -14.66 -6.96 -24.58
C ASN A 7 -13.87 -8.27 -24.82
N GLY A 8 -13.11 -8.35 -25.91
CA GLY A 8 -12.33 -9.53 -26.28
C GLY A 8 -13.12 -10.64 -27.00
N ALA A 9 -14.44 -10.53 -27.12
CA ALA A 9 -15.24 -11.52 -27.82
C ALA A 9 -15.04 -11.45 -29.35
N GLU A 10 -14.96 -12.60 -30.02
CA GLU A 10 -14.94 -12.67 -31.47
C GLU A 10 -16.36 -12.66 -32.05
N GLU A 11 -16.57 -11.88 -33.09
CA GLU A 11 -17.82 -11.82 -33.86
C GLU A 11 -17.53 -11.83 -35.36
N VAL A 12 -18.52 -12.19 -36.14
CA VAL A 12 -18.45 -12.11 -37.62
C VAL A 12 -18.47 -10.63 -38.03
N PHE A 13 -17.57 -10.25 -38.95
CA PHE A 13 -17.52 -8.91 -39.52
C PHE A 13 -18.84 -8.60 -40.26
N ASP A 14 -19.39 -7.42 -39.97
CA ASP A 14 -20.62 -6.92 -40.59
C ASP A 14 -20.36 -5.51 -41.17
N ILE A 15 -20.24 -5.46 -42.50
CA ILE A 15 -19.97 -4.23 -43.28
C ILE A 15 -21.05 -3.17 -43.04
N LYS A 16 -22.30 -3.56 -42.80
CA LYS A 16 -23.42 -2.63 -42.56
C LYS A 16 -23.19 -1.73 -41.36
N LYS A 17 -22.45 -2.23 -40.37
CA LYS A 17 -22.09 -1.43 -39.17
C LYS A 17 -21.18 -0.23 -39.52
N ILE A 18 -20.32 -0.37 -40.53
CA ILE A 18 -19.46 0.73 -41.03
C ILE A 18 -20.35 1.74 -41.77
N VAL A 19 -21.17 1.30 -42.70
CA VAL A 19 -22.10 2.16 -43.44
C VAL A 19 -22.96 2.99 -42.47
N ILE A 20 -23.57 2.35 -41.48
CA ILE A 20 -24.41 3.03 -40.47
C ILE A 20 -23.58 4.05 -39.66
N ALA A 21 -22.32 3.73 -39.29
CA ALA A 21 -21.49 4.62 -38.50
C ALA A 21 -21.08 5.87 -39.30
N VAL A 22 -20.68 5.69 -40.56
CA VAL A 22 -20.31 6.82 -41.45
C VAL A 22 -21.51 7.68 -41.77
N THR A 23 -22.66 7.06 -42.13
CA THR A 23 -23.92 7.78 -42.40
C THR A 23 -24.37 8.62 -41.20
N LYS A 24 -24.29 8.09 -39.98
CA LYS A 24 -24.62 8.84 -38.75
C LYS A 24 -23.67 10.02 -38.51
N ALA A 25 -22.40 9.88 -38.84
CA ALA A 25 -21.43 10.96 -38.72
C ALA A 25 -21.67 12.05 -39.79
N ASP A 26 -22.15 11.66 -40.98
CA ASP A 26 -22.42 12.57 -42.08
C ASP A 26 -23.80 13.27 -42.00
N SER A 27 -24.77 12.68 -41.28
CA SER A 27 -26.16 13.20 -41.15
C SER A 27 -26.33 14.35 -40.13
N SER A 28 -25.25 15.01 -39.65
CA SER A 28 -25.35 16.14 -38.76
C SER A 28 -25.73 17.44 -39.50
N SER A 29 -26.35 18.38 -38.82
CA SER A 29 -27.10 19.56 -39.25
C SER A 29 -26.53 20.51 -40.34
N GLU A 30 -25.41 20.22 -40.95
CA GLU A 30 -24.72 21.07 -41.94
C GLU A 30 -24.75 20.50 -43.39
N GLY A 31 -25.55 19.48 -43.66
CA GLY A 31 -25.66 18.84 -44.95
C GLY A 31 -24.75 17.61 -45.12
N ARG A 32 -25.13 16.70 -46.00
CA ARG A 32 -24.35 15.49 -46.33
C ARG A 32 -23.09 15.88 -47.14
N SER A 33 -21.93 15.36 -46.71
CA SER A 33 -20.66 15.54 -47.37
C SER A 33 -20.36 14.43 -48.37
N LEU A 34 -20.99 13.25 -48.26
CA LEU A 34 -20.80 12.07 -49.07
C LEU A 34 -22.12 11.54 -49.63
N THR A 35 -22.08 10.99 -50.84
CA THR A 35 -23.20 10.21 -51.40
C THR A 35 -23.26 8.82 -50.78
N ASP A 36 -24.42 8.17 -50.87
CA ASP A 36 -24.60 6.80 -50.36
C ASP A 36 -23.61 5.82 -51.03
N SER A 37 -23.31 6.00 -52.34
CA SER A 37 -22.32 5.21 -53.07
C SER A 37 -20.89 5.42 -52.51
N GLN A 38 -20.52 6.64 -52.17
CA GLN A 38 -19.19 6.91 -51.57
C GLN A 38 -19.04 6.31 -50.19
N ILE A 39 -20.12 6.23 -49.41
CA ILE A 39 -20.13 5.58 -48.09
C ILE A 39 -19.98 4.06 -48.26
N GLU A 40 -20.65 3.47 -49.24
CA GLU A 40 -20.51 2.04 -49.58
C GLU A 40 -19.07 1.74 -50.03
N ASP A 41 -18.48 2.56 -50.93
CA ASP A 41 -17.09 2.43 -51.40
C ASP A 41 -16.09 2.44 -50.22
N ILE A 42 -16.30 3.32 -49.24
CA ILE A 42 -15.47 3.38 -48.03
C ILE A 42 -15.59 2.05 -47.25
N ALA A 43 -16.80 1.54 -47.06
CA ALA A 43 -17.02 0.33 -46.30
C ALA A 43 -16.43 -0.90 -46.98
N GLU A 44 -16.58 -1.02 -48.34
CA GLU A 44 -15.99 -2.07 -49.12
C GLU A 44 -14.45 -2.04 -49.12
N PHE A 45 -13.87 -0.85 -49.19
CA PHE A 45 -12.40 -0.68 -49.11
C PHE A 45 -11.89 -1.14 -47.76
N VAL A 46 -12.57 -0.79 -46.66
CA VAL A 46 -12.18 -1.20 -45.28
C VAL A 46 -12.31 -2.72 -45.17
N GLU A 47 -13.38 -3.31 -45.64
CA GLU A 47 -13.56 -4.78 -45.68
C GLU A 47 -12.42 -5.47 -46.44
N PHE A 48 -12.09 -4.97 -47.62
CA PHE A 48 -10.99 -5.49 -48.43
C PHE A 48 -9.63 -5.41 -47.69
N LYS A 49 -9.33 -4.28 -47.05
CA LYS A 49 -8.12 -4.12 -46.25
C LYS A 49 -8.07 -5.08 -45.08
N CYS A 50 -9.16 -5.21 -44.36
CA CYS A 50 -9.26 -6.12 -43.20
C CYS A 50 -9.09 -7.59 -43.65
N ASN A 51 -9.66 -7.98 -44.77
CA ASN A 51 -9.51 -9.34 -45.31
C ASN A 51 -8.06 -9.66 -45.70
N LYS A 52 -7.29 -8.66 -46.17
CA LYS A 52 -5.86 -8.84 -46.48
C LYS A 52 -4.96 -9.11 -45.26
N LEU A 53 -5.37 -8.74 -44.04
CA LEU A 53 -4.57 -8.93 -42.84
C LEU A 53 -4.52 -10.40 -42.38
N ASN A 54 -5.37 -11.27 -42.92
CA ASN A 54 -5.42 -12.71 -42.67
C ASN A 54 -5.43 -13.11 -41.18
N ARG A 55 -5.99 -12.25 -40.32
CA ARG A 55 -6.19 -12.42 -38.87
C ARG A 55 -7.46 -11.73 -38.42
N ALA A 56 -7.92 -12.04 -37.21
CA ALA A 56 -8.99 -11.27 -36.59
C ALA A 56 -8.52 -9.81 -36.36
N VAL A 57 -9.36 -8.84 -36.71
CA VAL A 57 -9.06 -7.40 -36.64
C VAL A 57 -9.87 -6.78 -35.51
N SER A 58 -9.27 -5.90 -34.72
CA SER A 58 -9.99 -5.22 -33.65
C SER A 58 -10.94 -4.14 -34.19
N VAL A 59 -11.98 -3.83 -33.41
CA VAL A 59 -12.92 -2.74 -33.77
C VAL A 59 -12.18 -1.40 -33.87
N GLU A 60 -11.11 -1.17 -33.10
CA GLU A 60 -10.35 0.06 -33.17
C GLU A 60 -9.57 0.16 -34.48
N GLU A 61 -8.88 -0.91 -34.91
CA GLU A 61 -8.18 -0.95 -36.21
C GLU A 61 -9.15 -0.71 -37.38
N ILE A 62 -10.37 -1.26 -37.31
CA ILE A 62 -11.41 -1.00 -38.31
C ILE A 62 -11.78 0.49 -38.34
N GLN A 63 -11.93 1.11 -37.18
CA GLN A 63 -12.27 2.54 -37.09
C GLN A 63 -11.14 3.44 -37.61
N ASP A 64 -9.87 3.08 -37.37
CA ASP A 64 -8.72 3.80 -37.92
C ASP A 64 -8.72 3.73 -39.45
N LEU A 65 -8.98 2.54 -40.03
CA LEU A 65 -9.12 2.38 -41.48
C LEU A 65 -10.28 3.19 -42.08
N VAL A 66 -11.39 3.32 -41.35
CA VAL A 66 -12.53 4.15 -41.77
C VAL A 66 -12.13 5.64 -41.78
N GLU A 67 -11.44 6.11 -40.74
CA GLU A 67 -10.95 7.50 -40.66
C GLU A 67 -9.99 7.84 -41.80
N ASP A 68 -9.02 6.96 -42.03
CA ASP A 68 -8.05 7.11 -43.11
C ASP A 68 -8.73 7.18 -44.48
N GLN A 69 -9.74 6.33 -44.70
CA GLN A 69 -10.46 6.28 -45.96
C GLN A 69 -11.36 7.50 -46.17
N ILE A 70 -12.03 8.02 -45.12
CA ILE A 70 -12.78 9.28 -45.20
C ILE A 70 -11.83 10.44 -45.55
N MET A 71 -10.63 10.49 -44.95
CA MET A 71 -9.62 11.51 -45.28
C MET A 71 -9.16 11.38 -46.74
N ALA A 72 -8.97 10.16 -47.24
CA ALA A 72 -8.55 9.88 -48.62
C ALA A 72 -9.57 10.33 -49.67
N THR A 73 -10.87 10.39 -49.32
CA THR A 73 -11.91 10.96 -50.19
C THR A 73 -11.90 12.48 -50.26
N GLY A 74 -11.05 13.16 -49.48
CA GLY A 74 -11.02 14.62 -49.37
C GLY A 74 -12.11 15.24 -48.47
N ALA A 75 -12.94 14.42 -47.82
CA ALA A 75 -14.01 14.87 -46.95
C ALA A 75 -13.48 15.21 -45.52
N PHE A 76 -12.54 16.15 -45.43
CA PHE A 76 -11.82 16.47 -44.19
C PHE A 76 -12.74 16.93 -43.04
N GLU A 77 -13.78 17.67 -43.35
CA GLU A 77 -14.75 18.10 -42.30
C GLU A 77 -15.58 16.92 -41.77
N LEU A 78 -15.91 15.94 -42.61
CA LEU A 78 -16.54 14.70 -42.17
C LEU A 78 -15.55 13.86 -41.35
N ALA A 79 -14.29 13.74 -41.73
CA ALA A 79 -13.27 13.06 -40.95
C ALA A 79 -13.14 13.66 -39.56
N LYS A 80 -13.06 14.99 -39.43
CA LYS A 80 -13.06 15.67 -38.11
C LYS A 80 -14.33 15.37 -37.30
N ARG A 81 -15.50 15.34 -37.95
CA ARG A 81 -16.76 14.99 -37.29
C ARG A 81 -16.78 13.54 -36.82
N TYR A 82 -16.27 12.63 -37.64
CA TYR A 82 -16.19 11.20 -37.31
C TYR A 82 -15.25 10.96 -36.11
N VAL A 83 -14.06 11.57 -36.09
CA VAL A 83 -13.12 11.53 -34.96
C VAL A 83 -13.76 12.08 -33.68
N ARG A 84 -14.42 13.25 -33.77
CA ARG A 84 -15.14 13.82 -32.61
C ARG A 84 -16.31 12.94 -32.15
N TYR A 85 -17.03 12.32 -33.05
CA TYR A 85 -18.12 11.36 -32.72
C TYR A 85 -17.55 10.14 -32.01
N ARG A 86 -16.47 9.56 -32.55
CA ARG A 86 -15.76 8.41 -31.96
C ARG A 86 -15.27 8.77 -30.55
N TYR A 87 -14.65 9.92 -30.39
CA TYR A 87 -14.21 10.42 -29.08
C TYR A 87 -15.35 10.60 -28.08
N LYS A 88 -16.44 11.26 -28.48
CA LYS A 88 -17.64 11.41 -27.63
C LYS A 88 -18.22 10.05 -27.23
N ARG A 89 -18.30 9.11 -28.15
CA ARG A 89 -18.79 7.74 -27.86
C ARG A 89 -17.82 7.00 -26.93
N SER A 90 -16.52 7.22 -27.03
CA SER A 90 -15.56 6.66 -26.10
C SER A 90 -15.71 7.25 -24.70
N LEU A 91 -15.92 8.56 -24.57
CA LEU A 91 -16.20 9.20 -23.27
C LEU A 91 -17.50 8.69 -22.64
N VAL A 92 -18.59 8.60 -23.41
CA VAL A 92 -19.88 8.05 -22.92
C VAL A 92 -19.74 6.60 -22.45
N ARG A 93 -18.97 5.77 -23.17
CA ARG A 93 -18.71 4.39 -22.75
C ARG A 93 -17.86 4.32 -21.47
N LYS A 94 -16.83 5.19 -21.34
CA LYS A 94 -16.02 5.27 -20.12
C LYS A 94 -16.86 5.72 -18.93
N ALA A 95 -17.71 6.73 -19.11
CA ALA A 95 -18.66 7.17 -18.06
C ALA A 95 -19.64 6.05 -17.68
N ASN A 96 -20.28 5.37 -18.66
CA ASN A 96 -21.17 4.24 -18.38
C ASN A 96 -20.46 3.09 -17.66
N THR A 97 -19.14 2.88 -17.87
CA THR A 97 -18.37 1.86 -17.14
C THR A 97 -18.20 2.25 -15.68
N THR A 98 -17.91 3.52 -15.40
CA THR A 98 -17.80 4.05 -14.03
C THR A 98 -19.16 4.03 -13.32
N ASP A 99 -20.23 4.47 -13.98
CA ASP A 99 -21.59 4.41 -13.45
C ASP A 99 -22.01 2.98 -13.10
N ASN A 100 -21.74 2.01 -13.99
CA ASN A 100 -22.03 0.60 -13.74
C ASN A 100 -21.22 0.04 -12.57
N ARG A 101 -19.96 0.46 -12.39
CA ARG A 101 -19.17 0.07 -11.21
C ARG A 101 -19.75 0.65 -9.93
N ILE A 102 -20.12 1.92 -9.93
CA ILE A 102 -20.77 2.58 -8.78
C ILE A 102 -22.10 1.86 -8.45
N LEU A 103 -22.93 1.56 -9.43
CA LEU A 103 -24.18 0.82 -9.21
C LEU A 103 -23.91 -0.57 -8.64
N SER A 104 -22.93 -1.31 -9.17
CA SER A 104 -22.56 -2.63 -8.63
C SER A 104 -22.05 -2.60 -7.20
N LEU A 105 -21.43 -1.50 -6.77
CA LEU A 105 -21.04 -1.27 -5.37
C LEU A 105 -22.29 -1.07 -4.49
N ILE A 106 -23.24 -0.25 -4.93
CA ILE A 106 -24.48 0.03 -4.20
C ILE A 106 -25.31 -1.25 -4.06
N GLU A 107 -25.37 -2.07 -5.09
CA GLU A 107 -26.10 -3.33 -5.12
C GLU A 107 -25.35 -4.49 -4.44
N CYS A 108 -24.15 -4.25 -3.90
CA CYS A 108 -23.29 -5.26 -3.27
C CYS A 108 -22.98 -6.47 -4.17
N ASN A 109 -22.94 -6.30 -5.48
CA ASN A 109 -22.66 -7.36 -6.46
C ASN A 109 -21.31 -7.20 -7.19
N ASN A 110 -20.47 -6.26 -6.77
CA ASN A 110 -19.13 -6.05 -7.31
C ASN A 110 -18.17 -7.14 -6.80
N GLU A 111 -17.77 -8.05 -7.68
CA GLU A 111 -16.91 -9.19 -7.33
C GLU A 111 -15.48 -8.76 -6.98
N ASP A 112 -14.94 -7.69 -7.61
CA ASP A 112 -13.59 -7.19 -7.31
C ASP A 112 -13.52 -6.69 -5.87
N VAL A 113 -14.54 -5.96 -5.42
CA VAL A 113 -14.62 -5.43 -4.04
C VAL A 113 -14.85 -6.53 -3.00
N LYS A 114 -15.58 -7.59 -3.35
CA LYS A 114 -15.76 -8.74 -2.45
C LYS A 114 -14.44 -9.47 -2.16
N GLN A 115 -13.47 -9.37 -3.07
CA GLN A 115 -12.15 -9.97 -2.95
C GLN A 115 -11.09 -9.01 -2.40
N GLU A 116 -11.41 -7.72 -2.34
CA GLU A 116 -10.56 -6.74 -1.70
C GLU A 116 -10.61 -6.90 -0.18
N ASN A 117 -9.67 -6.34 0.43
CA ASN A 117 -9.32 -6.20 1.82
C ASN A 117 -10.45 -6.50 2.83
N SER A 118 -10.24 -7.48 3.70
CA SER A 118 -11.13 -7.89 4.79
C SER A 118 -11.46 -6.77 5.82
N ASN A 119 -10.83 -5.61 5.72
CA ASN A 119 -11.02 -4.48 6.64
C ASN A 119 -12.19 -3.57 6.27
N LYS A 120 -12.73 -3.71 5.04
CA LYS A 120 -13.86 -2.93 4.55
C LYS A 120 -15.06 -3.84 4.29
N ASN A 121 -16.19 -3.54 4.90
CA ASN A 121 -17.44 -4.25 4.60
C ASN A 121 -18.27 -3.45 3.59
N PRO A 122 -18.35 -3.88 2.31
CA PRO A 122 -19.02 -3.12 1.25
C PRO A 122 -20.54 -2.96 1.43
N ALA A 123 -21.15 -3.68 2.37
CA ALA A 123 -22.57 -3.52 2.69
C ALA A 123 -22.86 -2.34 3.64
N VAL A 124 -21.84 -1.75 4.26
CA VAL A 124 -22.00 -0.64 5.21
C VAL A 124 -22.02 0.68 4.47
N ASN A 125 -23.01 1.53 4.73
CA ASN A 125 -23.24 2.79 4.00
C ASN A 125 -22.02 3.74 3.95
N SER A 126 -21.29 3.88 5.06
CA SER A 126 -20.07 4.71 5.09
C SER A 126 -18.95 4.16 4.21
N VAL A 127 -18.82 2.83 4.18
CA VAL A 127 -17.85 2.12 3.32
C VAL A 127 -18.24 2.24 1.85
N GLN A 128 -19.52 2.07 1.50
CA GLN A 128 -20.01 2.29 0.13
C GLN A 128 -19.71 3.70 -0.36
N ARG A 129 -19.89 4.71 0.49
CA ARG A 129 -19.59 6.10 0.14
C ARG A 129 -18.10 6.31 -0.17
N ASP A 130 -17.20 5.70 0.58
CA ASP A 130 -15.77 5.73 0.32
C ASP A 130 -15.42 5.03 -0.99
N TYR A 131 -15.97 3.86 -1.24
CA TYR A 131 -15.79 3.15 -2.52
C TYR A 131 -16.30 3.95 -3.73
N MET A 132 -17.44 4.61 -3.60
CA MET A 132 -17.96 5.48 -4.68
C MET A 132 -17.00 6.65 -4.95
N ALA A 133 -16.48 7.30 -3.91
CA ALA A 133 -15.47 8.34 -4.05
C ALA A 133 -14.19 7.80 -4.69
N GLY A 134 -13.77 6.60 -4.31
CA GLY A 134 -12.62 5.89 -4.88
C GLY A 134 -12.80 5.59 -6.38
N GLU A 135 -13.98 5.13 -6.83
CA GLU A 135 -14.25 4.88 -8.25
C GLU A 135 -14.21 6.17 -9.08
N VAL A 136 -14.76 7.27 -8.56
CA VAL A 136 -14.68 8.58 -9.23
C VAL A 136 -13.22 9.05 -9.32
N SER A 137 -12.46 8.94 -8.24
CA SER A 137 -11.04 9.30 -8.20
C SER A 137 -10.21 8.43 -9.16
N ARG A 138 -10.46 7.11 -9.21
CA ARG A 138 -9.80 6.17 -10.12
C ARG A 138 -10.07 6.52 -11.59
N ASP A 139 -11.31 6.82 -11.94
CA ASP A 139 -11.67 7.26 -13.31
C ASP A 139 -10.94 8.54 -13.70
N LEU A 140 -10.93 9.55 -12.83
CA LEU A 140 -10.19 10.80 -13.06
C LEU A 140 -8.69 10.54 -13.22
N THR A 141 -8.12 9.70 -12.35
CA THR A 141 -6.71 9.32 -12.37
C THR A 141 -6.33 8.68 -13.71
N GLN A 142 -7.10 7.68 -14.16
CA GLN A 142 -6.80 6.95 -15.39
C GLN A 142 -7.10 7.74 -16.67
N ARG A 143 -8.06 8.65 -16.63
CA ARG A 143 -8.52 9.37 -17.81
C ARG A 143 -7.83 10.71 -18.01
N MET A 144 -7.36 11.37 -16.92
CA MET A 144 -6.90 12.75 -16.96
C MET A 144 -5.55 13.02 -16.30
N LEU A 145 -5.16 12.25 -15.29
CA LEU A 145 -4.05 12.60 -14.43
C LEU A 145 -2.77 11.81 -14.69
N LEU A 146 -2.88 10.58 -15.21
CA LEU A 146 -1.74 9.76 -15.56
C LEU A 146 -1.50 9.75 -17.07
N PRO A 147 -0.25 9.62 -17.52
CA PRO A 147 0.10 9.33 -18.91
C PRO A 147 -0.58 8.05 -19.41
N GLU A 148 -1.02 8.04 -20.66
CA GLU A 148 -1.78 6.94 -21.27
C GLU A 148 -1.02 5.61 -21.23
N ASP A 149 0.27 5.62 -21.52
CA ASP A 149 1.13 4.44 -21.52
C ASP A 149 1.27 3.80 -20.12
N ILE A 150 1.29 4.60 -19.05
CA ILE A 150 1.27 4.10 -17.66
C ILE A 150 -0.07 3.46 -17.36
N VAL A 151 -1.17 4.08 -17.80
CA VAL A 151 -2.53 3.54 -17.59
C VAL A 151 -2.71 2.22 -18.33
N GLU A 152 -2.21 2.12 -19.56
CA GLU A 152 -2.28 0.88 -20.35
C GLU A 152 -1.42 -0.22 -19.73
N ALA A 153 -0.20 0.09 -19.30
CA ALA A 153 0.68 -0.85 -18.64
C ALA A 153 0.09 -1.38 -17.31
N ASP A 154 -0.61 -0.53 -16.55
CA ASP A 154 -1.34 -0.97 -15.35
C ASP A 154 -2.52 -1.90 -15.70
N LYS A 155 -3.27 -1.59 -16.76
CA LYS A 155 -4.40 -2.43 -17.24
C LYS A 155 -3.94 -3.77 -17.79
N GLU A 156 -2.80 -3.81 -18.47
CA GLU A 156 -2.21 -5.02 -19.03
C GLU A 156 -1.46 -5.86 -17.99
N GLY A 157 -1.31 -5.36 -16.76
CA GLY A 157 -0.60 -6.05 -15.68
C GLY A 157 0.91 -6.13 -15.90
N ILE A 158 1.49 -5.21 -16.66
CA ILE A 158 2.93 -5.03 -16.81
C ILE A 158 3.50 -4.42 -15.53
N ILE A 159 2.82 -3.43 -15.01
CA ILE A 159 3.06 -2.81 -13.71
C ILE A 159 1.75 -2.76 -12.93
N HIS A 160 1.84 -2.40 -11.65
CA HIS A 160 0.67 -2.02 -10.86
C HIS A 160 0.90 -0.67 -10.20
N PHE A 161 0.05 0.30 -10.57
CA PHE A 161 0.00 1.62 -9.94
C PHE A 161 -0.94 1.54 -8.75
N HIS A 162 -0.36 1.33 -7.54
CA HIS A 162 -1.13 1.14 -6.31
C HIS A 162 -2.06 2.32 -6.01
N ASP A 163 -3.20 2.05 -5.37
CA ASP A 163 -4.08 3.06 -4.79
C ASP A 163 -4.41 4.23 -5.74
N SER A 164 -4.74 3.90 -6.99
CA SER A 164 -5.12 4.88 -8.01
C SER A 164 -6.41 5.62 -7.68
N ASP A 165 -7.21 5.08 -6.76
CA ASP A 165 -8.42 5.63 -6.19
C ASP A 165 -8.17 6.76 -5.17
N TYR A 166 -6.94 6.91 -4.67
CA TYR A 166 -6.52 8.04 -3.81
C TYR A 166 -5.59 9.03 -4.53
N TYR A 167 -5.15 8.72 -5.75
CA TYR A 167 -4.16 9.53 -6.46
C TYR A 167 -4.66 10.92 -6.85
N ALA A 168 -5.97 11.10 -7.06
CA ALA A 168 -6.53 12.40 -7.38
C ALA A 168 -6.35 13.43 -6.25
N GLN A 169 -6.31 12.98 -4.99
CA GLN A 169 -5.97 13.79 -3.83
C GLN A 169 -4.46 13.91 -3.65
N HIS A 170 -4.02 14.93 -2.89
CA HIS A 170 -2.63 15.12 -2.50
C HIS A 170 -2.32 14.29 -1.24
N MET A 171 -2.53 12.97 -1.32
CA MET A 171 -2.31 12.02 -0.23
C MET A 171 -1.09 11.15 -0.50
N HIS A 172 -0.38 10.78 0.54
CA HIS A 172 0.74 9.85 0.51
C HIS A 172 0.36 8.49 1.10
N ASN A 173 1.27 7.52 1.05
CA ASN A 173 0.98 6.14 1.41
C ASN A 173 1.07 5.89 2.93
N CYS A 174 2.25 5.57 3.45
CA CYS A 174 2.42 5.06 4.81
C CYS A 174 3.22 6.00 5.70
N ASP A 175 2.99 5.93 7.02
CA ASP A 175 3.58 6.81 8.02
C ASP A 175 4.32 6.06 9.12
N LEU A 176 5.45 6.63 9.57
CA LEU A 176 6.04 6.40 10.87
C LEU A 176 5.67 7.58 11.79
N VAL A 177 4.61 7.41 12.56
CA VAL A 177 4.04 8.51 13.35
C VAL A 177 4.94 8.88 14.50
N ASN A 178 5.29 10.17 14.62
CA ASN A 178 6.05 10.69 15.75
C ASN A 178 5.15 10.93 16.96
N LEU A 179 4.63 9.82 17.51
CA LEU A 179 3.73 9.86 18.65
C LEU A 179 4.44 10.47 19.90
N GLU A 180 5.75 10.29 20.03
CA GLU A 180 6.54 10.90 21.11
C GLU A 180 6.40 12.43 21.08
N ASP A 181 6.67 13.06 19.93
CA ASP A 181 6.57 14.51 19.79
C ASP A 181 5.15 15.01 20.10
N MET A 182 4.13 14.32 19.58
CA MET A 182 2.73 14.73 19.77
C MET A 182 2.29 14.62 21.24
N LEU A 183 2.74 13.61 21.97
CA LEU A 183 2.40 13.41 23.38
C LEU A 183 3.22 14.31 24.31
N GLN A 184 4.49 14.57 24.00
CA GLN A 184 5.36 15.39 24.87
C GLN A 184 5.14 16.90 24.68
N ASN A 185 4.88 17.33 23.43
CA ASN A 185 4.77 18.76 23.08
C ASN A 185 3.31 19.19 22.80
N GLY A 186 2.36 18.28 22.94
CA GLY A 186 0.98 18.52 22.59
C GLY A 186 0.70 18.47 21.07
N THR A 187 -0.56 18.40 20.72
CA THR A 187 -1.03 18.33 19.33
C THR A 187 -2.39 19.01 19.22
N VAL A 188 -2.91 19.12 17.99
CA VAL A 188 -4.28 19.64 17.76
C VAL A 188 -5.09 18.58 17.02
N ILE A 189 -6.25 18.25 17.55
CA ILE A 189 -7.18 17.30 16.95
C ILE A 189 -8.52 18.02 16.72
N SER A 190 -8.96 18.07 15.46
CA SER A 190 -10.22 18.73 15.07
C SER A 190 -10.37 20.16 15.64
N GLY A 191 -9.27 20.92 15.63
CA GLY A 191 -9.22 22.30 16.12
C GLY A 191 -9.11 22.45 17.64
N THR A 192 -9.05 21.34 18.38
CA THR A 192 -8.90 21.34 19.84
C THR A 192 -7.46 21.05 20.24
N MET A 193 -6.88 21.90 21.08
CA MET A 193 -5.55 21.68 21.65
C MET A 193 -5.59 20.49 22.62
N ILE A 194 -4.68 19.57 22.44
CA ILE A 194 -4.45 18.42 23.31
C ILE A 194 -3.09 18.62 23.97
N GLU A 195 -3.11 18.84 25.27
CA GLU A 195 -1.90 19.02 26.06
C GLU A 195 -1.22 17.68 26.38
N LYS A 196 0.01 17.76 26.92
CA LYS A 196 0.75 16.59 27.39
C LYS A 196 -0.06 15.79 28.40
N PRO A 197 -0.20 14.45 28.22
CA PRO A 197 -0.93 13.59 29.14
C PRO A 197 -0.33 13.57 30.56
N HIS A 198 -1.19 13.50 31.57
CA HIS A 198 -0.82 13.39 32.97
C HIS A 198 -1.01 11.97 33.53
N SER A 199 -1.14 10.97 32.67
CA SER A 199 -1.15 9.55 33.04
C SER A 199 -0.96 8.66 31.82
N PHE A 200 -0.56 7.41 32.05
CA PHE A 200 -0.43 6.40 31.01
C PHE A 200 -1.79 6.11 30.32
N SER A 201 -2.86 5.98 31.10
CA SER A 201 -4.20 5.76 30.54
C SER A 201 -4.64 6.89 29.61
N THR A 202 -4.36 8.15 29.98
CA THR A 202 -4.67 9.32 29.14
C THR A 202 -3.79 9.34 27.90
N ALA A 203 -2.50 8.99 28.02
CA ALA A 203 -1.61 8.88 26.85
C ALA A 203 -2.11 7.82 25.85
N CYS A 204 -2.53 6.66 26.33
CA CYS A 204 -3.12 5.61 25.48
C CYS A 204 -4.40 6.08 24.77
N ASN A 205 -5.28 6.79 25.46
CA ASN A 205 -6.52 7.32 24.87
C ASN A 205 -6.22 8.38 23.79
N ILE A 206 -5.32 9.33 24.07
CA ILE A 206 -4.90 10.34 23.08
C ILE A 206 -4.22 9.68 21.89
N ALA A 207 -3.36 8.68 22.11
CA ALA A 207 -2.72 7.92 21.05
C ALA A 207 -3.76 7.30 20.08
N THR A 208 -4.87 6.76 20.58
CA THR A 208 -5.92 6.19 19.71
C THR A 208 -6.64 7.26 18.87
N GLN A 209 -6.83 8.46 19.43
CA GLN A 209 -7.41 9.58 18.67
C GLN A 209 -6.44 10.07 17.58
N ILE A 210 -5.14 10.16 17.88
CA ILE A 210 -4.10 10.47 16.89
C ILE A 210 -4.10 9.43 15.77
N ILE A 211 -4.11 8.14 16.11
CA ILE A 211 -4.16 7.03 15.17
C ILE A 211 -5.34 7.16 14.21
N ALA A 212 -6.53 7.46 14.72
CA ALA A 212 -7.73 7.63 13.91
C ALA A 212 -7.63 8.82 12.95
N GLN A 213 -7.08 9.94 13.42
CA GLN A 213 -6.89 11.15 12.59
C GLN A 213 -5.82 10.96 11.52
N VAL A 214 -4.70 10.33 11.85
CA VAL A 214 -3.65 10.00 10.88
C VAL A 214 -4.21 9.07 9.80
N ALA A 215 -4.88 7.97 10.20
CA ALA A 215 -5.49 7.01 9.28
C ALA A 215 -6.54 7.63 8.33
N SER A 216 -7.14 8.76 8.72
CA SER A 216 -8.10 9.49 7.89
C SER A 216 -7.45 10.44 6.88
N ASN A 217 -6.12 10.64 6.94
CA ASN A 217 -5.40 11.63 6.14
C ASN A 217 -4.29 11.02 5.26
N GLN A 218 -4.18 9.70 5.22
CA GLN A 218 -3.28 8.94 4.35
C GLN A 218 -4.01 7.66 3.89
N TYR A 219 -3.52 6.97 2.87
CA TYR A 219 -4.22 5.80 2.33
C TYR A 219 -3.55 4.45 2.63
N GLY A 220 -2.35 4.46 3.23
CA GLY A 220 -1.64 3.24 3.61
C GLY A 220 -1.73 2.91 5.10
N GLY A 221 -0.69 2.26 5.61
CA GLY A 221 -0.55 1.92 7.02
C GLY A 221 0.22 2.96 7.81
N GLN A 222 0.05 2.93 9.12
CA GLN A 222 0.82 3.74 10.05
C GLN A 222 1.47 2.87 11.11
N SER A 223 2.64 3.28 11.57
CA SER A 223 3.35 2.60 12.65
C SER A 223 3.60 3.54 13.81
N ILE A 224 3.43 3.02 15.01
CA ILE A 224 3.79 3.67 16.28
C ILE A 224 4.75 2.78 17.06
N SER A 225 5.51 3.36 17.98
CA SER A 225 6.28 2.60 18.97
C SER A 225 5.62 2.63 20.34
N LEU A 226 5.65 1.50 21.04
CA LEU A 226 5.27 1.46 22.46
C LEU A 226 6.27 2.23 23.35
N ALA A 227 7.50 2.41 22.90
CA ALA A 227 8.48 3.23 23.62
C ALA A 227 8.01 4.69 23.80
N HIS A 228 7.21 5.22 22.86
CA HIS A 228 6.64 6.57 22.99
C HIS A 228 5.62 6.71 24.13
N LEU A 229 5.08 5.60 24.62
CA LEU A 229 4.14 5.56 25.76
C LEU A 229 4.85 5.28 27.08
N ALA A 230 6.04 4.68 27.07
CA ALA A 230 6.77 4.26 28.25
C ALA A 230 7.06 5.41 29.26
N PRO A 231 7.40 6.65 28.86
CA PRO A 231 7.59 7.75 29.79
C PRO A 231 6.38 8.05 30.67
N PHE A 232 5.17 7.80 30.17
CA PHE A 232 3.93 8.06 30.90
C PHE A 232 3.62 7.02 31.99
N VAL A 233 4.30 5.88 31.98
CA VAL A 233 4.25 4.90 33.08
C VAL A 233 4.82 5.49 34.36
N GLN A 234 5.97 6.22 34.26
CA GLN A 234 6.52 6.91 35.42
C GLN A 234 5.64 8.05 35.88
N VAL A 235 5.05 8.82 34.95
CA VAL A 235 4.07 9.87 35.31
C VAL A 235 2.91 9.29 36.12
N SER A 236 2.37 8.16 35.71
CA SER A 236 1.31 7.46 36.47
C SER A 236 1.82 6.92 37.80
N ARG A 237 3.03 6.37 37.85
CA ARG A 237 3.64 5.86 39.11
C ARG A 237 3.74 6.96 40.15
N ASP A 238 4.24 8.14 39.75
CA ASP A 238 4.38 9.30 40.64
C ASP A 238 3.02 9.82 41.11
N LYS A 239 2.04 9.90 40.20
CA LYS A 239 0.66 10.29 40.52
C LYS A 239 0.01 9.33 41.50
N ILE A 240 0.06 8.02 41.23
CA ILE A 240 -0.49 6.99 42.12
C ILE A 240 0.19 7.04 43.48
N ARG A 241 1.49 7.26 43.54
CA ARG A 241 2.22 7.40 44.82
C ARG A 241 1.71 8.59 45.61
N ALA A 242 1.50 9.74 45.00
CA ALA A 242 0.96 10.92 45.65
C ALA A 242 -0.47 10.68 46.18
N GLU A 243 -1.32 10.01 45.39
CA GLU A 243 -2.69 9.63 45.79
C GLU A 243 -2.68 8.70 47.00
N VAL A 244 -1.82 7.66 47.01
CA VAL A 244 -1.73 6.71 48.15
C VAL A 244 -1.21 7.42 49.39
N LEU A 245 -0.22 8.31 49.27
CA LEU A 245 0.27 9.09 50.44
C LEU A 245 -0.81 10.00 51.00
N GLN A 246 -1.62 10.63 50.16
CA GLN A 246 -2.75 11.45 50.60
C GLN A 246 -3.84 10.60 51.27
N GLU A 247 -4.14 9.41 50.75
CA GLU A 247 -5.07 8.46 51.41
C GLU A 247 -4.55 8.03 52.77
N MET A 248 -3.25 7.73 52.90
CA MET A 248 -2.61 7.37 54.18
C MET A 248 -2.76 8.49 55.19
N GLU A 249 -2.50 9.73 54.80
CA GLU A 249 -2.64 10.92 55.66
C GLU A 249 -4.10 11.08 56.13
N MET A 250 -5.07 10.93 55.23
CA MET A 250 -6.51 11.05 55.56
C MET A 250 -7.00 10.02 56.56
N VAL A 251 -6.46 8.78 56.52
CA VAL A 251 -6.86 7.72 57.45
C VAL A 251 -5.94 7.59 58.65
N GLY A 252 -4.86 8.41 58.74
CA GLY A 252 -3.91 8.39 59.85
C GLY A 252 -3.08 7.09 59.96
N ILE A 253 -2.87 6.39 58.81
CA ILE A 253 -2.09 5.16 58.76
C ILE A 253 -0.78 5.41 58.03
N ASP A 254 0.32 4.95 58.60
CA ASP A 254 1.64 4.99 57.95
C ASP A 254 2.05 3.57 57.55
N TYR A 255 2.29 3.35 56.24
CA TYR A 255 2.75 2.08 55.72
C TYR A 255 4.30 2.04 55.63
N PRO A 256 4.91 0.86 55.91
CA PRO A 256 6.29 0.64 55.56
C PRO A 256 6.55 0.92 54.08
N LYS A 257 7.73 1.48 53.78
CA LYS A 257 8.12 1.86 52.40
C LYS A 257 7.89 0.74 51.38
N GLN A 258 8.14 -0.51 51.77
CA GLN A 258 7.92 -1.67 50.90
C GLN A 258 6.43 -1.85 50.58
N VAL A 259 5.55 -1.79 51.58
CA VAL A 259 4.11 -1.91 51.38
C VAL A 259 3.55 -0.79 50.52
N LEU A 260 4.03 0.44 50.74
CA LEU A 260 3.69 1.58 49.84
C LEU A 260 4.08 1.30 48.41
N ASN A 261 5.31 0.84 48.16
CA ASN A 261 5.76 0.50 46.81
C ASN A 261 4.90 -0.62 46.19
N ASP A 262 4.59 -1.67 46.94
CA ASP A 262 3.77 -2.79 46.45
C ASP A 262 2.34 -2.34 46.07
N ILE A 263 1.75 -1.43 46.83
CA ILE A 263 0.43 -0.82 46.53
C ILE A 263 0.54 0.01 45.25
N VAL A 264 1.55 0.85 45.12
CA VAL A 264 1.77 1.71 43.95
C VAL A 264 1.94 0.86 42.70
N GLU A 265 2.87 -0.11 42.70
CA GLU A 265 3.11 -0.98 41.54
C GLU A 265 1.88 -1.85 41.21
N GLY A 266 1.14 -2.31 42.20
CA GLY A 266 -0.10 -3.05 41.99
C GLY A 266 -1.21 -2.23 41.31
N ARG A 267 -1.34 -0.93 41.68
CA ARG A 267 -2.26 0.02 41.00
C ARG A 267 -1.77 0.38 39.60
N LEU A 268 -0.48 0.62 39.46
CA LEU A 268 0.15 0.93 38.16
C LEU A 268 -0.06 -0.21 37.15
N LYS A 269 0.15 -1.46 37.57
CA LYS A 269 -0.09 -2.63 36.72
C LYS A 269 -1.53 -2.68 36.21
N LYS A 270 -2.51 -2.37 37.07
CA LYS A 270 -3.93 -2.28 36.67
C LYS A 270 -4.17 -1.16 35.65
N GLU A 271 -3.47 -0.04 35.79
CA GLU A 271 -3.56 1.06 34.82
C GLU A 271 -2.95 0.68 33.46
N ILE A 272 -1.79 0.01 33.45
CA ILE A 272 -1.16 -0.48 32.22
C ILE A 272 -2.11 -1.44 31.48
N ILE A 273 -2.71 -2.40 32.21
CA ILE A 273 -3.71 -3.33 31.63
C ILE A 273 -4.85 -2.56 30.95
N LYS A 274 -5.41 -1.55 31.60
CA LYS A 274 -6.51 -0.73 31.05
C LYS A 274 -6.05 0.09 29.84
N GLY A 275 -4.87 0.71 29.91
CA GLY A 275 -4.33 1.52 28.82
C GLY A 275 -4.06 0.71 27.56
N VAL A 276 -3.42 -0.45 27.69
CA VAL A 276 -3.18 -1.37 26.57
C VAL A 276 -4.51 -1.88 25.99
N GLN A 277 -5.47 -2.23 26.85
CA GLN A 277 -6.79 -2.65 26.42
C GLN A 277 -7.52 -1.53 25.67
N THR A 278 -7.36 -0.28 26.07
CA THR A 278 -7.94 0.88 25.37
C THR A 278 -7.39 0.96 23.94
N ILE A 279 -6.08 0.83 23.74
CA ILE A 279 -5.48 0.84 22.41
C ILE A 279 -6.04 -0.30 21.56
N GLU A 280 -6.02 -1.54 22.08
CA GLU A 280 -6.43 -2.71 21.31
C GLU A 280 -7.91 -2.61 20.88
N TYR A 281 -8.82 -2.30 21.82
CA TYR A 281 -10.24 -2.23 21.48
C TYR A 281 -10.60 -1.01 20.63
N GLN A 282 -10.01 0.15 20.88
CA GLN A 282 -10.31 1.32 20.07
C GLN A 282 -9.83 1.18 18.63
N VAL A 283 -8.63 0.63 18.40
CA VAL A 283 -8.15 0.38 17.03
C VAL A 283 -9.09 -0.54 16.25
N ILE A 284 -9.69 -1.52 16.90
CA ILE A 284 -10.60 -2.48 16.26
C ILE A 284 -11.99 -1.88 16.02
N THR A 285 -12.48 -1.06 16.95
CA THR A 285 -13.85 -0.52 16.93
C THR A 285 -13.98 0.84 16.26
N LEU A 286 -12.88 1.55 16.06
CA LEU A 286 -12.87 2.82 15.32
C LEU A 286 -13.05 2.56 13.83
N MET A 287 -13.95 3.33 13.22
CA MET A 287 -14.06 3.45 11.78
C MET A 287 -13.54 4.82 11.37
N THR A 288 -12.51 4.84 10.53
CA THR A 288 -11.96 6.07 9.96
C THR A 288 -12.88 6.64 8.89
N THR A 289 -12.59 7.84 8.41
CA THR A 289 -13.33 8.44 7.27
C THR A 289 -13.23 7.62 6.00
N ASN A 290 -12.21 6.75 5.88
CA ASN A 290 -12.02 5.83 4.75
C ASN A 290 -12.83 4.52 4.90
N GLY A 291 -13.77 4.46 5.84
CA GLY A 291 -14.67 3.32 6.03
C GLY A 291 -14.00 2.03 6.51
N GLN A 292 -12.82 2.11 7.14
CA GLN A 292 -12.08 0.95 7.63
C GLN A 292 -11.51 1.20 9.02
N ALA A 293 -11.17 0.12 9.74
CA ALA A 293 -10.34 0.24 10.94
C ALA A 293 -8.95 0.78 10.59
N PRO A 294 -8.29 1.55 11.48
CA PRO A 294 -6.94 2.04 11.25
C PRO A 294 -5.98 0.90 10.94
N PHE A 295 -5.26 0.99 9.81
CA PHE A 295 -4.19 0.04 9.48
C PHE A 295 -2.96 0.38 10.33
N LEU A 296 -2.98 -0.10 11.58
CA LEU A 296 -1.95 0.19 12.58
C LEU A 296 -0.95 -0.96 12.71
N THR A 297 0.32 -0.60 12.76
CA THR A 297 1.43 -1.47 13.20
C THR A 297 2.02 -0.91 14.48
N VAL A 298 2.25 -1.78 15.46
CA VAL A 298 2.86 -1.46 16.75
C VAL A 298 4.24 -2.07 16.82
N PHE A 299 5.24 -1.23 17.01
CA PHE A 299 6.65 -1.61 17.11
C PHE A 299 7.03 -1.81 18.58
N MET A 300 7.58 -2.96 18.90
CA MET A 300 7.96 -3.41 20.24
C MET A 300 9.48 -3.63 20.26
N TYR A 301 10.22 -2.63 20.67
CA TYR A 301 11.68 -2.61 20.66
C TYR A 301 12.23 -2.04 22.00
N LEU A 302 12.83 -2.89 22.83
CA LEU A 302 13.27 -2.53 24.18
C LEU A 302 14.42 -1.50 24.16
N ASN A 303 15.37 -1.64 23.24
CA ASN A 303 16.50 -0.72 23.11
C ASN A 303 16.12 0.66 22.53
N GLU A 304 14.84 0.92 22.28
CA GLU A 304 14.33 2.26 21.99
C GLU A 304 14.11 3.10 23.25
N ALA A 305 14.06 2.46 24.42
CA ALA A 305 13.99 3.13 25.72
C ALA A 305 15.27 3.93 26.01
N LYS A 306 15.11 5.09 26.66
CA LYS A 306 16.20 6.06 26.92
C LYS A 306 17.09 5.66 28.08
N ASP A 307 16.54 4.93 29.04
CA ASP A 307 17.27 4.46 30.23
C ASP A 307 16.71 3.09 30.72
N GLU A 308 17.41 2.48 31.67
CA GLU A 308 17.03 1.16 32.21
C GLU A 308 15.68 1.15 32.94
N ARG A 309 15.24 2.26 33.51
CA ARG A 309 13.93 2.35 34.12
C ARG A 309 12.84 2.37 33.06
N GLU A 310 12.98 3.22 32.05
CA GLU A 310 12.05 3.29 30.92
C GLU A 310 11.99 1.95 30.17
N LYS A 311 13.13 1.24 30.06
CA LYS A 311 13.18 -0.10 29.46
C LYS A 311 12.34 -1.11 30.26
N LYS A 312 12.40 -1.08 31.58
CA LYS A 312 11.54 -1.92 32.44
C LYS A 312 10.06 -1.57 32.29
N ASP A 313 9.76 -0.28 32.23
CA ASP A 313 8.38 0.20 32.04
C ASP A 313 7.86 -0.19 30.65
N LEU A 314 8.69 -0.07 29.60
CA LEU A 314 8.38 -0.54 28.26
C LEU A 314 8.16 -2.07 28.21
N ALA A 315 8.99 -2.84 28.91
CA ALA A 315 8.80 -4.29 29.02
C ALA A 315 7.44 -4.67 29.63
N MET A 316 6.95 -3.92 30.61
CA MET A 316 5.59 -4.12 31.19
C MET A 316 4.50 -3.86 30.14
N ILE A 317 4.65 -2.84 29.31
CA ILE A 317 3.70 -2.52 28.24
C ILE A 317 3.71 -3.63 27.16
N ILE A 318 4.89 -4.07 26.74
CA ILE A 318 5.07 -5.16 25.76
C ILE A 318 4.46 -6.46 26.29
N GLU A 319 4.76 -6.81 27.53
CA GLU A 319 4.21 -8.01 28.19
C GLU A 319 2.68 -8.00 28.16
N GLU A 320 2.07 -6.89 28.55
CA GLU A 320 0.61 -6.78 28.58
C GLU A 320 0.01 -6.80 27.16
N THR A 321 0.66 -6.15 26.20
CA THR A 321 0.23 -6.16 24.80
C THR A 321 0.22 -7.59 24.24
N LEU A 322 1.26 -8.37 24.48
CA LEU A 322 1.34 -9.77 24.07
C LEU A 322 0.30 -10.65 24.78
N LYS A 323 0.06 -10.43 26.09
CA LYS A 323 -0.98 -11.17 26.85
C LYS A 323 -2.38 -10.92 26.31
N GLN A 324 -2.71 -9.67 26.02
CA GLN A 324 -4.02 -9.33 25.47
C GLN A 324 -4.18 -9.85 24.04
N ARG A 325 -3.15 -9.76 23.23
CA ARG A 325 -3.15 -10.35 21.88
C ARG A 325 -3.28 -11.88 21.93
N TYR A 326 -2.61 -12.56 22.84
CA TYR A 326 -2.75 -14.02 23.05
C TYR A 326 -4.19 -14.39 23.40
N LYS A 327 -4.85 -13.60 24.24
CA LYS A 327 -6.26 -13.76 24.57
C LYS A 327 -7.15 -13.55 23.34
N GLY A 328 -6.88 -12.51 22.57
CA GLY A 328 -7.69 -12.07 21.41
C GLY A 328 -8.90 -11.23 21.83
N VAL A 329 -9.80 -11.03 20.88
CA VAL A 329 -11.06 -10.29 21.09
C VAL A 329 -12.26 -11.17 20.77
N LYS A 330 -13.41 -10.88 21.39
CA LYS A 330 -14.65 -11.58 21.06
C LYS A 330 -15.32 -10.92 19.85
N ASN A 331 -15.69 -11.73 18.86
CA ASN A 331 -16.58 -11.30 17.79
C ASN A 331 -18.04 -11.22 18.26
N GLU A 332 -18.94 -10.85 17.37
CA GLU A 332 -20.39 -10.75 17.64
C GLU A 332 -21.03 -12.07 18.09
N ALA A 333 -20.47 -13.21 17.67
CA ALA A 333 -20.91 -14.54 18.11
C ALA A 333 -20.30 -14.97 19.48
N GLY A 334 -19.53 -14.09 20.13
CA GLY A 334 -18.87 -14.37 21.42
C GLY A 334 -17.63 -15.27 21.32
N VAL A 335 -17.16 -15.57 20.12
CA VAL A 335 -15.98 -16.40 19.89
C VAL A 335 -14.72 -15.54 19.95
N TRP A 336 -13.68 -16.05 20.63
CA TRP A 336 -12.38 -15.39 20.69
C TRP A 336 -11.62 -15.54 19.36
N VAL A 337 -11.39 -14.42 18.68
CA VAL A 337 -10.69 -14.35 17.38
C VAL A 337 -9.45 -13.47 17.47
N THR A 338 -8.57 -13.61 16.48
CA THR A 338 -7.43 -12.70 16.29
C THR A 338 -7.92 -11.48 15.52
N PRO A 339 -7.81 -10.25 16.06
CA PRO A 339 -8.13 -9.06 15.30
C PRO A 339 -7.09 -8.82 14.20
N ALA A 340 -7.53 -8.26 13.07
CA ALA A 340 -6.64 -7.91 11.96
C ALA A 340 -5.60 -6.85 12.37
N PHE A 341 -5.99 -5.91 13.23
CA PHE A 341 -5.15 -4.81 13.74
C PHE A 341 -5.24 -4.69 15.26
N PRO A 342 -4.20 -4.07 15.88
CA PRO A 342 -2.92 -3.67 15.30
C PRO A 342 -2.09 -4.89 14.87
N LYS A 343 -1.27 -4.75 13.80
CA LYS A 343 -0.17 -5.68 13.55
C LYS A 343 0.92 -5.43 14.59
N LEU A 344 1.55 -6.50 15.06
CA LEU A 344 2.58 -6.43 16.08
C LEU A 344 3.92 -6.81 15.48
N ILE A 345 4.94 -5.99 15.69
CA ILE A 345 6.34 -6.26 15.32
C ILE A 345 7.16 -6.36 16.60
N TYR A 346 7.80 -7.51 16.82
CA TYR A 346 8.66 -7.77 17.97
C TYR A 346 10.11 -7.85 17.54
N VAL A 347 10.98 -7.04 18.16
CA VAL A 347 12.40 -7.01 17.86
C VAL A 347 13.14 -8.02 18.73
N LEU A 348 13.92 -8.90 18.11
CA LEU A 348 14.84 -9.83 18.76
C LEU A 348 16.16 -9.12 19.01
N GLU A 349 16.50 -8.95 20.28
CA GLU A 349 17.61 -8.17 20.81
C GLU A 349 18.49 -9.06 21.71
N GLU A 350 19.73 -8.62 22.01
CA GLU A 350 20.60 -9.36 22.94
C GLU A 350 19.95 -9.60 24.30
N ASP A 351 19.17 -8.65 24.80
CA ASP A 351 18.51 -8.70 26.11
C ASP A 351 17.31 -9.65 26.17
N ASN A 352 16.84 -10.17 25.04
CA ASN A 352 15.63 -11.00 25.00
C ASN A 352 15.75 -12.30 24.17
N ILE A 353 16.90 -12.57 23.52
CA ILE A 353 17.03 -13.71 22.60
C ILE A 353 17.51 -14.98 23.29
N ASP A 354 18.33 -14.89 24.32
CA ASP A 354 18.92 -16.02 25.04
C ASP A 354 18.17 -16.32 26.34
N GLU A 355 18.05 -17.61 26.71
CA GLU A 355 17.32 -18.07 27.93
C GLU A 355 17.82 -17.41 29.24
N GLY A 356 19.07 -16.99 29.29
CA GLY A 356 19.67 -16.27 30.44
C GLY A 356 19.46 -14.79 30.43
N SER A 357 18.90 -14.20 29.38
CA SER A 357 18.76 -12.75 29.27
C SER A 357 17.56 -12.21 30.07
N PRO A 358 17.63 -10.96 30.57
CA PRO A 358 16.64 -10.42 31.53
C PRO A 358 15.22 -10.35 30.97
N TYR A 359 15.06 -10.25 29.65
CA TYR A 359 13.75 -10.11 29.00
C TYR A 359 13.39 -11.32 28.13
N PHE A 360 14.06 -12.47 28.25
CA PHE A 360 13.75 -13.67 27.47
C PHE A 360 12.30 -14.14 27.65
N TYR A 361 11.70 -13.92 28.82
CA TYR A 361 10.30 -14.23 29.08
C TYR A 361 9.33 -13.55 28.11
N LEU A 362 9.69 -12.37 27.58
CA LEU A 362 8.90 -11.67 26.55
C LEU A 362 8.96 -12.43 25.22
N THR A 363 10.10 -12.98 24.85
CA THR A 363 10.26 -13.79 23.64
C THR A 363 9.50 -15.10 23.75
N GLU A 364 9.52 -15.76 24.92
CA GLU A 364 8.64 -16.91 25.17
C GLU A 364 7.16 -16.58 25.04
N LEU A 365 6.74 -15.44 25.58
CA LEU A 365 5.36 -14.97 25.48
C LEU A 365 4.99 -14.61 24.03
N ALA A 366 5.89 -13.97 23.29
CA ALA A 366 5.74 -13.68 21.88
C ALA A 366 5.59 -14.96 21.05
N ALA A 367 6.43 -15.96 21.29
CA ALA A 367 6.34 -17.26 20.63
C ALA A 367 5.01 -17.98 20.93
N LYS A 368 4.56 -17.96 22.20
CA LYS A 368 3.23 -18.48 22.57
C LYS A 368 2.11 -17.72 21.86
N CYS A 369 2.24 -16.41 21.73
CA CYS A 369 1.27 -15.59 21.00
C CYS A 369 1.26 -15.98 19.50
N THR A 370 2.41 -16.11 18.88
CA THR A 370 2.55 -16.50 17.47
C THR A 370 1.95 -17.87 17.20
N SER A 371 2.19 -18.86 18.06
CA SER A 371 1.66 -20.21 17.89
C SER A 371 0.13 -20.28 17.88
N LYS A 372 -0.55 -19.31 18.51
CA LYS A 372 -2.00 -19.27 18.59
C LYS A 372 -2.65 -18.23 17.67
N ARG A 373 -1.97 -17.10 17.43
CA ARG A 373 -2.54 -15.92 16.80
C ARG A 373 -1.84 -15.51 15.50
N LEU A 374 -0.74 -16.19 15.12
CA LEU A 374 0.10 -15.91 13.95
C LEU A 374 0.74 -14.51 13.97
N VAL A 375 0.83 -13.90 15.14
CA VAL A 375 1.48 -12.62 15.44
C VAL A 375 2.16 -12.69 16.81
N PRO A 376 3.23 -11.91 17.07
CA PRO A 376 3.85 -10.86 16.25
C PRO A 376 4.69 -11.38 15.10
N ASP A 377 5.03 -10.49 14.13
CA ASP A 377 6.14 -10.66 13.23
C ASP A 377 7.45 -10.32 13.95
N TYR A 378 8.58 -10.91 13.52
CA TYR A 378 9.87 -10.75 14.19
C TYR A 378 10.87 -9.99 13.32
N ILE A 379 11.65 -9.11 13.94
CA ILE A 379 12.79 -8.41 13.33
C ILE A 379 14.04 -8.73 14.14
N SER A 380 15.13 -9.10 13.48
CA SER A 380 16.44 -9.21 14.11
C SER A 380 17.09 -7.84 14.19
N GLU A 381 17.32 -7.35 15.40
CA GLU A 381 18.07 -6.09 15.65
C GLU A 381 19.46 -6.17 14.99
N LYS A 382 20.18 -7.27 15.17
CA LYS A 382 21.50 -7.50 14.58
C LYS A 382 21.48 -7.31 13.07
N LYS A 383 20.54 -7.97 12.37
CA LYS A 383 20.41 -7.85 10.91
C LYS A 383 19.98 -6.45 10.47
N MET A 384 19.10 -5.83 11.19
CA MET A 384 18.68 -4.47 10.87
C MET A 384 19.86 -3.50 11.02
N LYS A 385 20.65 -3.61 12.08
CA LYS A 385 21.86 -2.80 12.30
C LYS A 385 22.91 -3.00 11.20
N GLU A 386 23.12 -4.24 10.75
CA GLU A 386 24.01 -4.55 9.61
C GLU A 386 23.58 -3.84 8.31
N LEU A 387 22.27 -3.75 8.06
CA LEU A 387 21.69 -3.20 6.82
C LEU A 387 21.41 -1.70 6.87
N LYS A 388 21.36 -1.08 8.06
CA LYS A 388 20.87 0.28 8.28
C LYS A 388 21.83 1.13 9.09
N GLU A 389 23.11 1.14 8.71
CA GLU A 389 24.15 2.02 9.29
C GLU A 389 24.25 1.92 10.83
N GLY A 390 24.14 0.72 11.37
CA GLY A 390 24.23 0.46 12.81
C GLY A 390 22.95 0.72 13.60
N ASN A 391 21.81 0.96 12.94
CA ASN A 391 20.54 1.29 13.60
C ASN A 391 19.46 0.24 13.33
N CYS A 392 18.54 0.10 14.29
CA CYS A 392 17.32 -0.65 14.11
C CYS A 392 16.16 0.32 13.78
N PHE A 393 15.71 0.31 12.53
CA PHE A 393 14.64 1.18 12.07
C PHE A 393 13.27 0.52 12.24
N PRO A 394 12.24 1.27 12.65
CA PRO A 394 10.88 0.79 12.62
C PRO A 394 10.43 0.54 11.17
N VAL A 395 9.52 -0.40 11.00
CA VAL A 395 8.92 -0.69 9.71
C VAL A 395 7.52 -0.07 9.61
N MET A 396 7.17 0.40 8.42
CA MET A 396 5.84 0.94 8.15
C MET A 396 4.87 -0.20 7.77
N GLY A 397 3.65 -0.10 8.28
CA GLY A 397 2.50 -0.91 7.90
C GLY A 397 2.80 -2.32 7.42
N CYS A 398 3.09 -2.44 6.13
CA CYS A 398 3.33 -3.71 5.45
C CYS A 398 4.81 -4.13 5.39
N ARG A 399 5.65 -3.78 6.38
CA ARG A 399 7.07 -4.18 6.50
C ARG A 399 8.05 -3.38 5.62
N SER A 400 7.69 -2.18 5.18
CA SER A 400 8.62 -1.29 4.48
C SER A 400 9.50 -0.54 5.48
N ALA A 401 10.81 -0.64 5.34
CA ALA A 401 11.76 0.16 6.10
C ALA A 401 12.24 1.33 5.25
N LEU A 402 12.19 2.54 5.81
CA LEU A 402 12.73 3.73 5.16
C LEU A 402 14.26 3.66 5.05
N SER A 403 14.82 4.40 4.10
CA SER A 403 16.26 4.62 4.03
C SER A 403 16.72 5.39 5.27
N PRO A 404 17.93 5.12 5.81
CA PRO A 404 18.52 5.96 6.86
C PRO A 404 18.52 7.43 6.45
N TRP A 405 18.18 8.30 7.40
CA TRP A 405 18.20 9.76 7.22
C TRP A 405 18.62 10.44 8.49
N LYS A 406 19.44 11.49 8.36
CA LYS A 406 19.96 12.29 9.48
C LYS A 406 19.47 13.73 9.38
N ASP A 407 19.18 14.30 10.53
CA ASP A 407 18.87 15.72 10.66
C ASP A 407 20.13 16.60 10.48
N GLU A 408 19.96 17.92 10.57
CA GLU A 408 21.03 18.91 10.44
C GLU A 408 22.13 18.75 11.51
N ASN A 409 21.83 18.10 12.64
CA ASN A 409 22.76 17.81 13.72
C ASN A 409 23.46 16.44 13.56
N GLY A 410 23.15 15.71 12.50
CA GLY A 410 23.69 14.38 12.23
C GLY A 410 23.01 13.25 12.99
N ASN A 411 21.88 13.51 13.67
CA ASN A 411 21.10 12.49 14.38
C ASN A 411 20.17 11.75 13.44
N TYR A 412 20.09 10.43 13.58
CA TYR A 412 19.10 9.65 12.83
C TYR A 412 17.68 9.99 13.28
N LYS A 413 16.79 10.17 12.31
CA LYS A 413 15.36 10.34 12.54
C LYS A 413 14.62 9.08 12.13
N PHE A 414 13.93 8.46 13.07
CA PHE A 414 13.18 7.21 12.84
C PHE A 414 11.70 7.48 12.57
N TYR A 415 11.07 8.31 13.38
CA TYR A 415 9.66 8.67 13.28
C TYR A 415 9.45 10.08 12.71
N GLY A 416 8.21 10.41 12.36
CA GLY A 416 7.89 11.64 11.65
C GLY A 416 8.35 11.59 10.20
N ARG A 417 8.35 10.39 9.59
CA ARG A 417 8.78 10.14 8.22
C ARG A 417 7.71 9.31 7.49
N PHE A 418 7.72 9.30 6.17
CA PHE A 418 6.65 8.71 5.38
C PHE A 418 7.11 8.12 4.05
N ASN A 419 6.24 7.30 3.45
CA ASN A 419 6.37 6.80 2.08
C ASN A 419 5.42 7.55 1.15
N GLN A 420 5.94 8.06 0.03
CA GLN A 420 5.18 8.86 -0.94
C GLN A 420 4.21 8.01 -1.77
N GLY A 421 4.54 6.72 -1.98
CA GLY A 421 3.72 5.79 -2.76
C GLY A 421 4.51 4.63 -3.33
N VAL A 422 3.79 3.71 -3.97
CA VAL A 422 4.34 2.46 -4.50
C VAL A 422 3.88 2.25 -5.95
N VAL A 423 4.77 1.69 -6.77
CA VAL A 423 4.46 1.09 -8.07
C VAL A 423 5.15 -0.28 -8.11
N THR A 424 4.42 -1.33 -8.46
CA THR A 424 4.96 -2.70 -8.47
C THR A 424 5.21 -3.18 -9.89
N ILE A 425 6.41 -3.69 -10.13
CA ILE A 425 6.78 -4.36 -11.39
C ILE A 425 6.36 -5.83 -11.35
N ASN A 426 5.85 -6.32 -12.48
CA ASN A 426 5.57 -7.74 -12.69
C ASN A 426 6.79 -8.44 -13.31
N LEU A 427 7.59 -9.13 -12.50
CA LEU A 427 8.79 -9.83 -12.97
C LEU A 427 8.46 -11.00 -13.92
N VAL A 428 7.27 -11.59 -13.77
CA VAL A 428 6.82 -12.66 -14.68
C VAL A 428 6.54 -12.11 -16.07
N ASP A 429 6.01 -10.89 -16.19
CA ASP A 429 5.85 -10.21 -17.47
C ASP A 429 7.20 -9.99 -18.18
N VAL A 430 8.21 -9.56 -17.43
CA VAL A 430 9.58 -9.37 -17.97
C VAL A 430 10.10 -10.68 -18.55
N ALA A 431 10.00 -11.78 -17.79
CA ALA A 431 10.45 -13.10 -18.21
C ALA A 431 9.69 -13.61 -19.45
N LEU A 432 8.36 -13.56 -19.44
CA LEU A 432 7.54 -14.05 -20.54
C LEU A 432 7.71 -13.20 -21.83
N SER A 433 7.85 -11.89 -21.69
CA SER A 433 8.09 -10.97 -22.81
C SER A 433 9.45 -11.16 -23.45
N SER A 434 10.45 -11.68 -22.70
CA SER A 434 11.76 -12.05 -23.25
C SER A 434 11.72 -13.34 -24.08
N GLY A 435 10.71 -14.19 -23.86
CA GLY A 435 10.63 -15.51 -24.49
C GLY A 435 11.67 -16.51 -23.99
N GLY A 436 12.29 -16.27 -22.82
CA GLY A 436 13.36 -17.11 -22.25
C GLY A 436 14.76 -16.76 -22.74
N ASP A 437 14.92 -15.72 -23.54
CA ASP A 437 16.21 -15.18 -23.98
C ASP A 437 16.77 -14.22 -22.92
N GLU A 438 17.96 -14.50 -22.40
CA GLU A 438 18.55 -13.75 -21.28
C GLU A 438 18.95 -12.32 -21.70
N ASP A 439 19.53 -12.12 -22.89
CA ASP A 439 19.90 -10.77 -23.38
C ASP A 439 18.66 -9.91 -23.57
N LYS A 440 17.60 -10.50 -24.09
CA LYS A 440 16.31 -9.85 -24.25
C LYS A 440 15.64 -9.58 -22.91
N PHE A 441 15.81 -10.47 -21.93
CA PHE A 441 15.29 -10.29 -20.57
C PHE A 441 15.77 -8.97 -19.95
N TRP A 442 17.07 -8.71 -19.97
CA TRP A 442 17.64 -7.49 -19.39
C TRP A 442 17.18 -6.23 -20.12
N LYS A 443 17.00 -6.27 -21.44
CA LYS A 443 16.45 -5.15 -22.23
C LYS A 443 15.00 -4.85 -21.87
N VAL A 444 14.14 -5.89 -21.81
CA VAL A 444 12.75 -5.74 -21.40
C VAL A 444 12.68 -5.26 -19.96
N PHE A 445 13.58 -5.73 -19.09
CA PHE A 445 13.64 -5.30 -17.71
C PHE A 445 13.93 -3.80 -17.58
N ASP A 446 14.90 -3.29 -18.34
CA ASP A 446 15.18 -1.83 -18.39
C ASP A 446 13.96 -1.03 -18.84
N GLU A 447 13.25 -1.47 -19.89
CA GLU A 447 12.02 -0.81 -20.34
C GLU A 447 10.93 -0.77 -19.26
N ARG A 448 10.75 -1.86 -18.51
CA ARG A 448 9.77 -1.94 -17.43
C ARG A 448 10.19 -1.13 -16.21
N LEU A 449 11.50 -1.07 -15.90
CA LEU A 449 12.03 -0.20 -14.84
C LEU A 449 11.87 1.28 -15.17
N ASP A 450 12.11 1.69 -16.43
CA ASP A 450 11.84 3.07 -16.87
C ASP A 450 10.36 3.44 -16.71
N LEU A 451 9.47 2.53 -17.09
CA LEU A 451 8.03 2.72 -16.93
C LEU A 451 7.65 2.87 -15.44
N CYS A 452 8.22 2.03 -14.55
CA CYS A 452 8.03 2.15 -13.11
C CYS A 452 8.58 3.48 -12.58
N TYR A 453 9.76 3.90 -13.02
CA TYR A 453 10.34 5.20 -12.64
C TYR A 453 9.41 6.36 -12.98
N ARG A 454 8.93 6.42 -14.23
CA ARG A 454 8.01 7.48 -14.67
C ARG A 454 6.70 7.46 -13.88
N ALA A 455 6.18 6.27 -13.58
CA ALA A 455 4.99 6.11 -12.76
C ALA A 455 5.20 6.56 -11.29
N LEU A 456 6.36 6.25 -10.71
CA LEU A 456 6.76 6.74 -9.37
C LEU A 456 6.93 8.26 -9.38
N MET A 457 7.53 8.83 -10.42
CA MET A 457 7.65 10.28 -10.56
C MET A 457 6.29 10.99 -10.70
N CYS A 458 5.28 10.34 -11.28
CA CYS A 458 3.91 10.87 -11.25
C CYS A 458 3.42 11.03 -9.81
N ARG A 459 3.65 10.03 -8.92
CA ARG A 459 3.29 10.12 -7.50
C ARG A 459 4.03 11.24 -6.78
N HIS A 460 5.35 11.31 -6.95
CA HIS A 460 6.17 12.38 -6.38
C HIS A 460 5.67 13.76 -6.82
N ASN A 461 5.47 13.95 -8.11
CA ASN A 461 5.02 15.23 -8.66
C ASN A 461 3.59 15.60 -8.19
N ARG A 462 2.74 14.61 -7.87
CA ARG A 462 1.41 14.86 -7.32
C ARG A 462 1.45 15.47 -5.92
N LEU A 463 2.46 15.13 -5.13
CA LEU A 463 2.65 15.66 -3.77
C LEU A 463 3.32 17.04 -3.76
N LYS A 464 4.08 17.39 -4.79
CA LYS A 464 4.75 18.70 -4.86
C LYS A 464 3.75 19.85 -4.82
N GLY A 465 4.11 20.87 -4.05
CA GLY A 465 3.27 22.06 -3.88
C GLY A 465 2.10 21.88 -2.91
N THR A 466 1.94 20.68 -2.31
CA THR A 466 0.92 20.45 -1.28
C THR A 466 1.16 21.38 -0.09
N LEU A 467 0.12 22.09 0.35
CA LEU A 467 0.18 22.93 1.53
C LEU A 467 -0.04 22.10 2.80
N SER A 468 0.59 22.50 3.88
CA SER A 468 0.45 21.87 5.20
C SER A 468 -1.00 21.81 5.69
N ASP A 469 -1.85 22.68 5.13
CA ASP A 469 -3.30 22.75 5.40
C ASP A 469 -4.08 21.55 4.86
N ALA A 470 -3.52 20.79 3.90
CA ALA A 470 -4.19 19.62 3.32
C ALA A 470 -4.43 18.50 4.36
N ALA A 471 -3.49 18.36 5.32
CA ALA A 471 -3.59 17.39 6.41
C ALA A 471 -2.87 17.94 7.67
N PRO A 472 -3.51 18.87 8.42
CA PRO A 472 -2.84 19.56 9.53
C PRO A 472 -2.26 18.63 10.59
N ILE A 473 -2.95 17.53 10.93
CA ILE A 473 -2.46 16.53 11.89
C ILE A 473 -1.10 15.95 11.49
N LEU A 474 -0.87 15.77 10.18
CA LEU A 474 0.37 15.21 9.64
C LEU A 474 1.46 16.27 9.57
N TRP A 475 1.15 17.43 8.99
CA TRP A 475 2.15 18.41 8.59
C TRP A 475 2.40 19.54 9.57
N GLN A 476 1.38 19.92 10.37
CA GLN A 476 1.47 21.07 11.30
C GLN A 476 1.55 20.64 12.77
N PHE A 477 0.95 19.50 13.15
CA PHE A 477 0.72 19.15 14.55
C PHE A 477 1.48 17.94 15.04
N GLY A 478 2.56 17.56 14.36
CA GLY A 478 3.62 16.71 14.89
C GLY A 478 3.62 15.25 14.45
N ALA A 479 2.59 14.74 13.76
CA ALA A 479 2.61 13.34 13.34
C ALA A 479 3.79 13.05 12.38
N LEU A 480 4.06 13.94 11.43
CA LEU A 480 5.20 13.87 10.51
C LEU A 480 6.10 15.09 10.61
N ALA A 481 5.52 16.28 10.75
CA ALA A 481 6.26 17.53 10.84
C ALA A 481 5.52 18.57 11.68
N ARG A 482 6.17 19.72 11.92
CA ARG A 482 5.60 20.91 12.55
C ARG A 482 5.80 22.14 11.65
N LEU A 483 5.29 22.04 10.41
CA LEU A 483 5.29 23.13 9.45
C LEU A 483 4.30 24.23 9.87
N LYS A 484 4.56 25.45 9.44
CA LYS A 484 3.61 26.55 9.62
C LYS A 484 2.41 26.35 8.69
N LYS A 485 1.27 26.92 9.07
CA LYS A 485 0.08 26.98 8.22
C LYS A 485 0.41 27.63 6.87
N GLY A 486 -0.02 27.01 5.77
CA GLY A 486 0.24 27.48 4.41
C GLY A 486 1.65 27.19 3.89
N GLU A 487 2.51 26.53 4.66
CA GLU A 487 3.82 26.11 4.21
C GLU A 487 3.72 24.87 3.33
N LYS A 488 4.57 24.78 2.29
CA LYS A 488 4.61 23.61 1.40
C LYS A 488 5.41 22.47 2.00
N ILE A 489 4.99 21.23 1.74
CA ILE A 489 5.69 20.03 2.21
C ILE A 489 6.91 19.64 1.36
N ASP A 490 7.23 20.41 0.32
CA ASP A 490 8.23 20.06 -0.70
C ASP A 490 9.59 19.65 -0.12
N ASN A 491 10.06 20.34 0.92
CA ASN A 491 11.32 20.01 1.60
C ASN A 491 11.34 18.59 2.22
N LEU A 492 10.17 18.02 2.52
CA LEU A 492 10.04 16.68 3.07
C LEU A 492 10.01 15.58 1.98
N LEU A 493 9.97 15.97 0.70
CA LEU A 493 9.93 15.04 -0.43
C LEU A 493 11.32 14.65 -0.94
N TYR A 494 12.37 15.36 -0.54
CA TYR A 494 13.74 15.21 -1.04
C TYR A 494 14.73 14.80 0.06
N GLY A 495 15.98 14.56 -0.34
CA GLY A 495 17.09 14.26 0.56
C GLY A 495 16.95 12.95 1.33
N GLY A 496 15.99 12.09 0.96
CA GLY A 496 15.73 10.84 1.67
C GLY A 496 14.89 10.98 2.94
N TYR A 497 14.36 12.18 3.27
CA TYR A 497 13.44 12.36 4.40
C TYR A 497 12.22 11.44 4.28
N SER A 498 11.62 11.39 3.11
CA SER A 498 10.61 10.40 2.71
C SER A 498 11.17 9.48 1.64
N THR A 499 10.51 8.34 1.44
CA THR A 499 10.86 7.39 0.39
C THR A 499 9.71 7.19 -0.58
N ILE A 500 10.06 6.76 -1.79
CA ILE A 500 9.12 6.25 -2.78
C ILE A 500 9.57 4.84 -3.16
N SER A 501 8.65 3.90 -3.34
CA SER A 501 9.02 2.48 -3.36
C SER A 501 8.72 1.80 -4.69
N LEU A 502 9.73 1.10 -5.21
CA LEU A 502 9.58 0.13 -6.29
C LEU A 502 9.19 -1.22 -5.68
N GLY A 503 7.91 -1.59 -5.83
CA GLY A 503 7.43 -2.93 -5.50
C GLY A 503 7.77 -3.95 -6.57
N TYR A 504 7.78 -5.24 -6.23
CA TYR A 504 7.97 -6.32 -7.19
C TYR A 504 7.19 -7.57 -6.81
N ALA A 505 6.82 -8.38 -7.80
CA ALA A 505 6.09 -9.63 -7.63
C ALA A 505 6.55 -10.68 -8.63
N GLY A 506 6.41 -11.94 -8.26
CA GLY A 506 6.62 -13.07 -9.16
C GLY A 506 8.08 -13.42 -9.39
N LEU A 507 8.98 -13.19 -8.42
CA LEU A 507 10.39 -13.61 -8.55
C LEU A 507 10.50 -15.12 -8.77
N TYR A 508 9.69 -15.92 -8.05
CA TYR A 508 9.66 -17.37 -8.19
C TYR A 508 9.34 -17.79 -9.64
N GLU A 509 8.23 -17.32 -10.19
CA GLU A 509 7.79 -17.68 -11.54
C GLU A 509 8.73 -17.13 -12.62
N CYS A 510 9.29 -15.93 -12.40
CA CYS A 510 10.30 -15.32 -13.28
C CYS A 510 11.53 -16.22 -13.39
N VAL A 511 12.12 -16.59 -12.26
CA VAL A 511 13.31 -17.48 -12.21
C VAL A 511 13.00 -18.82 -12.82
N LYS A 512 11.83 -19.39 -12.48
CA LYS A 512 11.41 -20.69 -13.00
C LYS A 512 11.24 -20.70 -14.52
N TYR A 513 10.69 -19.64 -15.10
CA TYR A 513 10.57 -19.53 -16.55
C TYR A 513 11.93 -19.38 -17.25
N MET A 514 12.82 -18.55 -16.69
CA MET A 514 14.13 -18.29 -17.29
C MET A 514 15.12 -19.46 -17.12
N THR A 515 15.07 -20.18 -16.01
CA THR A 515 16.07 -21.21 -15.67
C THR A 515 15.53 -22.64 -15.64
N GLY A 516 14.21 -22.82 -15.71
CA GLY A 516 13.53 -24.11 -15.54
C GLY A 516 13.42 -24.56 -14.08
N LYS A 517 13.96 -23.81 -13.11
CA LYS A 517 14.05 -24.18 -11.69
C LYS A 517 13.56 -23.08 -10.76
N SER A 518 13.22 -23.45 -9.52
CA SER A 518 12.93 -22.50 -8.45
C SER A 518 14.17 -21.71 -8.06
N HIS A 519 13.99 -20.48 -7.56
CA HIS A 519 15.08 -19.68 -6.97
C HIS A 519 15.68 -20.32 -5.71
N THR A 520 15.05 -21.36 -5.14
CA THR A 520 15.59 -22.17 -4.05
C THR A 520 16.60 -23.24 -4.52
N ASP A 521 16.68 -23.52 -5.84
CA ASP A 521 17.70 -24.40 -6.40
C ASP A 521 19.03 -23.63 -6.49
N PRO A 522 20.14 -24.16 -5.97
CA PRO A 522 21.44 -23.48 -5.98
C PRO A 522 21.90 -23.00 -7.37
N SER A 523 21.49 -23.71 -8.45
CA SER A 523 21.84 -23.33 -9.82
C SER A 523 21.04 -22.12 -10.35
N ALA A 524 19.90 -21.80 -9.75
CA ALA A 524 19.02 -20.70 -10.14
C ALA A 524 19.06 -19.52 -9.16
N THR A 525 19.56 -19.73 -7.94
CA THR A 525 19.63 -18.68 -6.89
C THR A 525 20.43 -17.46 -7.36
N GLN A 526 21.51 -17.66 -8.12
CA GLN A 526 22.34 -16.55 -8.61
C GLN A 526 21.55 -15.61 -9.54
N PHE A 527 20.74 -16.15 -10.45
CA PHE A 527 19.89 -15.35 -11.33
C PHE A 527 18.87 -14.52 -10.53
N ALA A 528 18.25 -15.12 -9.50
CA ALA A 528 17.36 -14.41 -8.60
C ALA A 528 18.06 -13.23 -7.90
N LEU A 529 19.27 -13.46 -7.39
CA LEU A 529 20.07 -12.40 -6.73
C LEU A 529 20.47 -11.31 -7.72
N ASP A 530 20.76 -11.65 -8.96
CA ASP A 530 21.13 -10.67 -9.99
C ASP A 530 19.92 -9.80 -10.38
N VAL A 531 18.71 -10.36 -10.47
CA VAL A 531 17.46 -9.60 -10.65
C VAL A 531 17.27 -8.61 -9.50
N MET A 532 17.46 -9.05 -8.25
CA MET A 532 17.31 -8.18 -7.08
C MET A 532 18.37 -7.08 -7.04
N LYS A 533 19.63 -7.41 -7.33
CA LYS A 533 20.72 -6.41 -7.44
C LYS A 533 20.48 -5.40 -8.53
N TYR A 534 19.90 -5.81 -9.65
CA TYR A 534 19.60 -4.92 -10.76
C TYR A 534 18.57 -3.86 -10.38
N MET A 535 17.49 -4.26 -9.70
CA MET A 535 16.49 -3.32 -9.15
C MET A 535 17.11 -2.36 -8.12
N ASN A 536 17.98 -2.86 -7.23
CA ASN A 536 18.67 -2.01 -6.26
C ASN A 536 19.53 -0.94 -6.96
N LYS A 537 20.32 -1.34 -7.96
CA LYS A 537 21.13 -0.40 -8.76
C LYS A 537 20.28 0.65 -9.46
N ALA A 538 19.10 0.27 -9.96
CA ALA A 538 18.17 1.23 -10.56
C ALA A 538 17.68 2.26 -9.52
N CYS A 539 17.28 1.81 -8.33
CA CYS A 539 16.88 2.69 -7.25
C CYS A 539 18.03 3.62 -6.79
N ASP A 540 19.26 3.13 -6.70
CA ASP A 540 20.41 3.94 -6.32
C ASP A 540 20.71 5.02 -7.38
N ARG A 541 20.69 4.66 -8.67
CA ARG A 541 20.81 5.63 -9.77
C ARG A 541 19.73 6.72 -9.69
N TRP A 542 18.48 6.35 -9.49
CA TRP A 542 17.38 7.32 -9.36
C TRP A 542 17.54 8.25 -8.17
N LYS A 543 18.06 7.75 -7.03
CA LYS A 543 18.40 8.60 -5.87
C LYS A 543 19.46 9.66 -6.24
N GLU A 544 20.53 9.24 -6.92
CA GLU A 544 21.62 10.13 -7.33
C GLU A 544 21.13 11.21 -8.30
N GLU A 545 20.30 10.83 -9.28
CA GLU A 545 19.79 11.73 -10.31
C GLU A 545 18.75 12.74 -9.80
N THR A 546 17.95 12.37 -8.78
CA THR A 546 16.77 13.15 -8.37
C THR A 546 16.83 13.71 -6.96
N ASN A 547 17.75 13.24 -6.13
CA ASN A 547 17.77 13.50 -4.68
C ASN A 547 16.49 13.05 -3.95
N ILE A 548 15.78 12.05 -4.46
CA ILE A 548 14.60 11.44 -3.84
C ILE A 548 14.99 10.09 -3.25
N GLY A 549 14.44 9.74 -2.08
CA GLY A 549 14.68 8.44 -1.46
C GLY A 549 13.92 7.31 -2.16
N PHE A 550 14.55 6.59 -3.09
CA PHE A 550 13.99 5.37 -3.67
C PHE A 550 14.37 4.13 -2.86
N SER A 551 13.48 3.15 -2.79
CA SER A 551 13.75 1.86 -2.14
C SER A 551 12.99 0.73 -2.83
N ILE A 552 13.56 -0.48 -2.79
CA ILE A 552 12.82 -1.68 -3.17
C ILE A 552 11.89 -2.07 -2.03
N TYR A 553 10.73 -2.59 -2.39
CA TYR A 553 9.70 -2.98 -1.46
C TYR A 553 9.08 -4.34 -1.83
N GLY A 554 9.28 -5.34 -0.97
CA GLY A 554 8.58 -6.63 -1.05
C GLY A 554 7.15 -6.48 -0.54
N SER A 555 6.30 -5.80 -1.31
CA SER A 555 4.93 -5.48 -0.92
C SER A 555 4.08 -6.74 -0.71
N PRO A 556 3.29 -6.85 0.36
CA PRO A 556 2.18 -7.79 0.41
C PRO A 556 1.08 -7.27 -0.52
N ILE A 557 1.13 -7.71 -1.77
CA ILE A 557 0.22 -7.29 -2.83
C ILE A 557 -0.97 -8.26 -2.90
N GLU A 558 -1.98 -7.99 -2.11
CA GLU A 558 -3.16 -8.86 -1.92
C GLU A 558 -3.88 -9.18 -3.24
N SER A 559 -4.63 -8.25 -3.81
CA SER A 559 -5.35 -8.45 -5.07
C SER A 559 -4.48 -8.35 -6.32
N THR A 560 -3.30 -7.72 -6.23
CA THR A 560 -2.40 -7.50 -7.36
C THR A 560 -1.81 -8.80 -7.90
N THR A 561 -1.53 -9.79 -7.06
CA THR A 561 -1.06 -11.10 -7.50
C THR A 561 -2.08 -11.81 -8.39
N TYR A 562 -3.36 -11.67 -8.07
CA TYR A 562 -4.47 -12.17 -8.87
C TYR A 562 -4.63 -11.38 -10.18
N LYS A 563 -4.61 -10.05 -10.13
CA LYS A 563 -4.64 -9.18 -11.32
C LYS A 563 -3.53 -9.56 -12.29
N PHE A 564 -2.29 -9.66 -11.80
CA PHE A 564 -1.14 -10.04 -12.62
C PHE A 564 -1.31 -11.42 -13.25
N ALA A 565 -1.74 -12.42 -12.48
CA ALA A 565 -1.99 -13.77 -13.01
C ALA A 565 -3.02 -13.75 -14.15
N LYS A 566 -4.15 -13.06 -13.98
CA LYS A 566 -5.17 -12.90 -15.03
C LYS A 566 -4.63 -12.23 -16.29
N CYS A 567 -3.87 -11.15 -16.14
CA CYS A 567 -3.30 -10.44 -17.27
C CYS A 567 -2.26 -11.29 -18.02
N LEU A 568 -1.41 -12.02 -17.28
CA LEU A 568 -0.43 -12.94 -17.86
C LEU A 568 -1.11 -14.07 -18.64
N GLN A 569 -2.14 -14.69 -18.06
CA GLN A 569 -2.90 -15.75 -18.75
C GLN A 569 -3.56 -15.23 -20.04
N LYS A 570 -4.11 -14.02 -20.02
CA LYS A 570 -4.71 -13.39 -21.21
C LYS A 570 -3.68 -13.12 -22.31
N ARG A 571 -2.47 -12.71 -21.95
CA ARG A 571 -1.42 -12.30 -22.92
C ARG A 571 -0.55 -13.45 -23.40
N PHE A 572 -0.23 -14.41 -22.55
CA PHE A 572 0.73 -15.47 -22.81
C PHE A 572 0.13 -16.89 -22.73
N GLY A 573 -1.13 -17.03 -22.32
CA GLY A 573 -1.76 -18.32 -22.11
C GLY A 573 -1.36 -18.98 -20.78
N ILE A 574 -1.73 -20.27 -20.65
CA ILE A 574 -1.42 -21.07 -19.47
C ILE A 574 -0.09 -21.81 -19.69
N ILE A 575 0.89 -21.47 -18.87
CA ILE A 575 2.22 -22.07 -18.86
C ILE A 575 2.38 -22.82 -17.52
N PRO A 576 2.55 -24.19 -17.54
CA PRO A 576 2.66 -24.98 -16.33
C PRO A 576 3.76 -24.48 -15.37
N GLY A 577 3.40 -24.30 -14.11
CA GLY A 577 4.28 -23.83 -13.05
C GLY A 577 4.62 -22.34 -13.09
N VAL A 578 4.10 -21.57 -14.06
CA VAL A 578 4.33 -20.12 -14.21
C VAL A 578 3.02 -19.33 -14.21
N THR A 579 2.07 -19.62 -15.10
CA THR A 579 0.79 -18.92 -15.21
C THR A 579 -0.43 -19.81 -14.98
N ASP A 580 -0.25 -21.02 -14.52
CA ASP A 580 -1.30 -22.04 -14.34
C ASP A 580 -2.13 -21.86 -13.06
N LYS A 581 -1.81 -20.85 -12.24
CA LYS A 581 -2.54 -20.54 -11.01
C LYS A 581 -3.30 -19.21 -11.13
N SER A 582 -4.27 -19.00 -10.25
CA SER A 582 -5.00 -17.74 -10.15
C SER A 582 -4.22 -16.60 -9.48
N TYR A 583 -2.96 -16.84 -9.11
CA TYR A 583 -2.06 -15.85 -8.49
C TYR A 583 -0.63 -16.07 -8.99
N ILE A 584 0.22 -15.07 -8.85
CA ILE A 584 1.68 -15.18 -8.89
C ILE A 584 2.24 -15.07 -7.48
N THR A 585 3.43 -15.62 -7.25
CA THR A 585 4.04 -15.59 -5.92
C THR A 585 4.39 -14.16 -5.52
N ASN A 586 4.07 -13.81 -4.29
CA ASN A 586 4.34 -12.48 -3.75
C ASN A 586 5.84 -12.27 -3.57
N SER A 587 6.36 -11.14 -4.07
CA SER A 587 7.75 -10.67 -3.93
C SER A 587 8.80 -11.79 -4.11
N TYR A 588 9.64 -12.02 -3.10
CA TYR A 588 10.72 -13.04 -3.09
C TYR A 588 10.31 -14.36 -2.45
N HIS A 589 9.08 -14.51 -2.00
CA HIS A 589 8.66 -15.67 -1.22
C HIS A 589 8.81 -16.96 -2.01
N VAL A 590 9.12 -18.02 -1.28
CA VAL A 590 9.09 -19.39 -1.84
C VAL A 590 7.64 -19.77 -2.08
N ASN A 591 7.35 -20.26 -3.29
CA ASN A 591 5.99 -20.68 -3.64
C ASN A 591 5.52 -21.82 -2.71
N VAL A 592 4.26 -21.79 -2.30
CA VAL A 592 3.69 -22.76 -1.35
C VAL A 592 3.65 -24.19 -1.89
N CYS A 593 3.80 -24.37 -3.20
CA CYS A 593 3.86 -25.70 -3.83
C CYS A 593 5.29 -26.29 -3.91
N GLU A 594 6.32 -25.52 -3.50
CA GLU A 594 7.69 -26.06 -3.48
C GLU A 594 7.86 -27.08 -2.34
N PRO A 595 8.45 -28.24 -2.62
CA PRO A 595 8.71 -29.28 -1.62
C PRO A 595 9.94 -28.91 -0.77
N ILE A 596 9.79 -27.91 0.08
CA ILE A 596 10.85 -27.39 0.97
C ILE A 596 10.34 -27.41 2.41
N ASP A 597 11.17 -27.82 3.35
CA ASP A 597 10.82 -27.77 4.76
C ASP A 597 10.92 -26.34 5.35
N ALA A 598 10.40 -26.17 6.56
CA ALA A 598 10.34 -24.85 7.20
C ALA A 598 11.73 -24.27 7.50
N PHE A 599 12.70 -25.12 7.87
CA PHE A 599 14.06 -24.67 8.21
C PHE A 599 14.85 -24.27 6.97
N ASP A 600 14.73 -25.07 5.91
CA ASP A 600 15.37 -24.74 4.64
C ASP A 600 14.75 -23.49 4.00
N LYS A 601 13.44 -23.30 4.16
CA LYS A 601 12.75 -22.08 3.70
C LYS A 601 13.28 -20.79 4.35
N LEU A 602 13.77 -20.86 5.59
CA LEU A 602 14.38 -19.71 6.28
C LEU A 602 15.72 -19.25 5.68
N LYS A 603 16.31 -20.03 4.77
CA LYS A 603 17.57 -19.68 4.08
C LYS A 603 17.35 -18.73 2.89
N PHE A 604 16.11 -18.60 2.44
CA PHE A 604 15.66 -17.80 1.31
C PHE A 604 14.72 -16.67 1.73
#